data_cab39fa2268810c66569f03addc8f55d
#
_entry.id   cab39fa2268810c66569f03addc8f55d
#
_cell.length_a   1.000
_cell.length_b   1.000
_cell.length_c   1.000
_cell.angle_alpha   90.00
_cell.angle_beta   90.00
_cell.angle_gamma   90.00
#
_symmetry.space_group_name_H-M   'P 1'
#
loop_
_entity.id
_entity.type
_entity.pdbx_description
1 polymer ?
#
loop_
_entity_poly.entity_id
_entity_poly.type
_entity_poly.pdbx_seq_one_letter_code
_entity_poly.pdbx_strand_id
1 'polypeptide(L)'
;HVVSQNQLFISGQIPMLDGKPAYIGRLGQSLSDEEGAQAAELAALGLLGQLSAAIGDDLSRVVRILRLGVFIASSGDFTRQSVVANGASNLVVNALGDKGRHVRTAVGVSSLPAGVAVEVDAIFELLS
;
A
#
# COMPACT_ATOMS: atom_id res chain seq x y z
N HIS A 1 -13.76 -2.27 -1.80
CA HIS A 1 -13.76 -0.92 -1.22
C HIS A 1 -15.16 -0.53 -0.73
N VAL A 2 -15.19 0.47 0.14
CA VAL A 2 -16.44 1.03 0.68
C VAL A 2 -16.34 2.55 0.65
N VAL A 3 -17.41 3.22 0.25
CA VAL A 3 -17.49 4.68 0.30
C VAL A 3 -18.49 5.07 1.38
N SER A 4 -18.09 5.97 2.27
CA SER A 4 -18.94 6.54 3.31
C SER A 4 -18.57 8.00 3.53
N GLN A 5 -19.55 8.91 3.41
CA GLN A 5 -19.34 10.35 3.65
C GLN A 5 -18.13 10.91 2.89
N ASN A 6 -18.03 10.59 1.60
CA ASN A 6 -16.93 11.01 0.73
C ASN A 6 -15.57 10.40 1.06
N GLN A 7 -15.52 9.42 1.95
CA GLN A 7 -14.30 8.66 2.22
C GLN A 7 -14.38 7.31 1.55
N LEU A 8 -13.33 7.00 0.81
CA LEU A 8 -13.15 5.70 0.15
C LEU A 8 -12.18 4.88 0.99
N PHE A 9 -12.67 3.76 1.50
CA PHE A 9 -11.86 2.81 2.27
C PHE A 9 -11.47 1.66 1.36
N ILE A 10 -10.19 1.42 1.23
CA ILE A 10 -9.67 0.30 0.45
C ILE A 10 -8.96 -0.65 1.41
N SER A 11 -9.46 -1.89 1.48
CA SER A 11 -8.89 -2.93 2.33
C SER A 11 -7.55 -3.42 1.79
N GLY A 12 -6.88 -4.29 2.53
CA GLY A 12 -5.52 -4.73 2.27
C GLY A 12 -5.29 -5.23 0.85
N GLN A 13 -4.30 -4.65 0.19
CA GLN A 13 -3.82 -5.07 -1.12
C GLN A 13 -2.45 -5.70 -0.94
N ILE A 14 -2.23 -6.83 -1.60
CA ILE A 14 -0.96 -7.56 -1.56
C ILE A 14 -0.23 -7.40 -2.89
N PRO A 15 1.10 -7.60 -2.93
CA PRO A 15 1.82 -7.51 -4.19
C PRO A 15 1.41 -8.65 -5.11
N MET A 16 0.88 -8.31 -6.28
CA MET A 16 0.45 -9.27 -7.31
C MET A 16 1.24 -9.03 -8.58
N LEU A 17 1.69 -10.12 -9.20
CA LEU A 17 2.40 -10.06 -10.47
C LEU A 17 1.88 -11.20 -11.34
N ASP A 18 1.39 -10.87 -12.54
CA ASP A 18 0.81 -11.83 -13.47
C ASP A 18 -0.30 -12.69 -12.85
N GLY A 19 -1.12 -12.05 -12.00
CA GLY A 19 -2.26 -12.71 -11.35
C GLY A 19 -1.88 -13.58 -10.16
N LYS A 20 -0.64 -13.54 -9.70
CA LYS A 20 -0.17 -14.36 -8.59
C LYS A 20 0.49 -13.50 -7.51
N PRO A 21 0.38 -13.88 -6.22
CA PRO A 21 1.13 -13.23 -5.16
C PRO A 21 2.63 -13.27 -5.45
N ALA A 22 3.30 -12.14 -5.24
CA ALA A 22 4.73 -11.98 -5.46
C ALA A 22 5.42 -11.51 -4.18
N TYR A 23 6.76 -11.56 -4.14
CA TYR A 23 7.55 -11.19 -2.98
C TYR A 23 7.15 -11.99 -1.74
N ILE A 24 7.21 -13.31 -1.87
CA ILE A 24 6.94 -14.24 -0.77
C ILE A 24 8.14 -14.28 0.16
N GLY A 25 7.91 -14.09 1.46
CA GLY A 25 8.97 -14.13 2.46
C GLY A 25 8.83 -13.04 3.50
N ARG A 26 9.89 -12.84 4.29
CA ARG A 26 9.89 -11.91 5.43
C ARG A 26 11.12 -11.03 5.39
N LEU A 27 10.94 -9.77 5.72
CA LEU A 27 12.02 -8.80 5.88
C LEU A 27 12.87 -9.19 7.09
N GLY A 28 14.18 -9.00 6.97
CA GLY A 28 15.11 -9.40 8.03
C GLY A 28 15.42 -10.88 8.05
N GLN A 29 14.84 -11.67 7.16
CA GLN A 29 15.05 -13.12 7.09
C GLN A 29 15.41 -13.55 5.66
N SER A 30 14.49 -13.47 4.70
CA SER A 30 14.69 -13.96 3.35
C SER A 30 14.66 -12.87 2.29
N LEU A 31 14.20 -11.66 2.62
CA LEU A 31 14.07 -10.55 1.68
C LEU A 31 14.91 -9.37 2.15
N SER A 32 15.51 -8.67 1.18
CA SER A 32 16.24 -7.43 1.42
C SER A 32 15.26 -6.26 1.59
N ASP A 33 15.76 -5.15 2.16
CA ASP A 33 14.99 -3.92 2.28
C ASP A 33 14.51 -3.43 0.90
N GLU A 34 15.35 -3.55 -0.12
CA GLU A 34 15.03 -3.16 -1.48
C GLU A 34 13.88 -4.01 -2.05
N GLU A 35 13.96 -5.32 -1.86
CA GLU A 35 12.87 -6.22 -2.27
C GLU A 35 11.58 -5.90 -1.53
N GLY A 36 11.68 -5.55 -0.24
CA GLY A 36 10.52 -5.12 0.55
C GLY A 36 9.89 -3.85 0.01
N ALA A 37 10.71 -2.86 -0.36
CA ALA A 37 10.21 -1.62 -0.95
C ALA A 37 9.55 -1.86 -2.31
N GLN A 38 10.09 -2.77 -3.12
CA GLN A 38 9.47 -3.18 -4.39
C GLN A 38 8.12 -3.88 -4.16
N ALA A 39 8.04 -4.71 -3.14
CA ALA A 39 6.79 -5.37 -2.75
C ALA A 39 5.74 -4.34 -2.32
N ALA A 40 6.14 -3.33 -1.54
CA ALA A 40 5.26 -2.25 -1.11
C ALA A 40 4.76 -1.43 -2.30
N GLU A 41 5.63 -1.13 -3.25
CA GLU A 41 5.27 -0.43 -4.49
C GLU A 41 4.23 -1.23 -5.28
N LEU A 42 4.45 -2.52 -5.44
CA LEU A 42 3.55 -3.38 -6.20
C LEU A 42 2.18 -3.50 -5.51
N ALA A 43 2.16 -3.61 -4.17
CA ALA A 43 0.91 -3.61 -3.42
C ALA A 43 0.16 -2.28 -3.55
N ALA A 44 0.88 -1.15 -3.56
CA ALA A 44 0.29 0.18 -3.73
C ALA A 44 -0.30 0.37 -5.14
N LEU A 45 0.24 -0.29 -6.16
CA LEU A 45 -0.40 -0.33 -7.48
C LEU A 45 -1.80 -0.92 -7.39
N GLY A 46 -1.99 -1.92 -6.53
CA GLY A 46 -3.32 -2.47 -6.26
C GLY A 46 -4.27 -1.45 -5.65
N LEU A 47 -3.77 -0.59 -4.75
CA LEU A 47 -4.59 0.50 -4.20
C LEU A 47 -5.03 1.46 -5.30
N LEU A 48 -4.12 1.85 -6.19
CA LEU A 48 -4.45 2.75 -7.29
C LEU A 48 -5.44 2.11 -8.26
N GLY A 49 -5.34 0.81 -8.49
CA GLY A 49 -6.31 0.07 -9.29
C GLY A 49 -7.71 0.08 -8.68
N GLN A 50 -7.81 -0.11 -7.37
CA GLN A 50 -9.09 -0.03 -6.65
C GLN A 50 -9.64 1.40 -6.66
N LEU A 51 -8.77 2.39 -6.50
CA LEU A 51 -9.15 3.79 -6.59
C LEU A 51 -9.74 4.10 -7.98
N SER A 52 -9.05 3.71 -9.04
CA SER A 52 -9.54 3.91 -10.42
C SER A 52 -10.90 3.29 -10.63
N ALA A 53 -11.11 2.07 -10.16
CA ALA A 53 -12.40 1.39 -10.27
C ALA A 53 -13.50 2.15 -9.53
N ALA A 54 -13.19 2.68 -8.35
CA ALA A 54 -14.17 3.38 -7.52
C ALA A 54 -14.59 4.74 -8.10
N ILE A 55 -13.70 5.41 -8.81
CA ILE A 55 -13.94 6.76 -9.37
C ILE A 55 -14.23 6.76 -10.86
N GLY A 56 -14.31 5.58 -11.51
CA GLY A 56 -14.53 5.47 -12.94
C GLY A 56 -13.39 6.09 -13.76
N ASP A 57 -12.17 5.91 -13.31
CA ASP A 57 -10.93 6.45 -13.92
C ASP A 57 -10.89 7.98 -13.98
N ASP A 58 -11.76 8.67 -13.25
CA ASP A 58 -11.80 10.13 -13.22
C ASP A 58 -11.03 10.67 -12.00
N LEU A 59 -9.74 10.93 -12.17
CA LEU A 59 -8.86 11.41 -11.10
C LEU A 59 -9.28 12.77 -10.52
N SER A 60 -10.09 13.56 -11.26
CA SER A 60 -10.60 14.82 -10.72
C SER A 60 -11.52 14.62 -9.53
N ARG A 61 -12.07 13.42 -9.34
CA ARG A 61 -12.90 13.10 -8.20
C ARG A 61 -12.11 12.89 -6.90
N VAL A 62 -10.79 12.75 -6.98
CA VAL A 62 -9.95 12.56 -5.79
C VAL A 62 -9.60 13.90 -5.19
N VAL A 63 -9.94 14.12 -3.91
CA VAL A 63 -9.46 15.28 -3.16
C VAL A 63 -8.04 15.00 -2.69
N ARG A 64 -7.83 13.87 -2.00
CA ARG A 64 -6.50 13.43 -1.58
C ARG A 64 -6.55 12.04 -0.97
N ILE A 65 -5.38 11.44 -0.79
CA ILE A 65 -5.25 10.31 0.12
C ILE A 65 -5.09 10.85 1.55
N LEU A 66 -5.80 10.24 2.49
CA LEU A 66 -5.75 10.64 3.89
C LEU A 66 -4.74 9.80 4.67
N ARG A 67 -4.82 8.48 4.53
CA ARG A 67 -4.03 7.55 5.32
C ARG A 67 -3.59 6.35 4.48
N LEU A 68 -2.35 5.92 4.73
CA LEU A 68 -1.79 4.69 4.19
C LEU A 68 -1.37 3.80 5.37
N GLY A 69 -1.84 2.57 5.40
CA GLY A 69 -1.39 1.56 6.33
C GLY A 69 -0.47 0.57 5.61
N VAL A 70 0.69 0.27 6.19
CA VAL A 70 1.65 -0.66 5.60
C VAL A 70 2.00 -1.72 6.65
N PHE A 71 1.71 -2.97 6.30
CA PHE A 71 1.98 -4.14 7.15
C PHE A 71 3.08 -4.95 6.50
N ILE A 72 4.12 -5.24 7.26
CA ILE A 72 5.36 -5.84 6.74
C ILE A 72 5.63 -7.13 7.50
N ALA A 73 5.58 -8.26 6.80
CA ALA A 73 5.97 -9.53 7.38
C ALA A 73 7.48 -9.48 7.63
N SER A 74 7.90 -9.60 8.90
CA SER A 74 9.28 -9.37 9.26
C SER A 74 9.69 -10.18 10.47
N SER A 75 11.00 -10.39 10.63
CA SER A 75 11.56 -10.95 11.85
C SER A 75 11.39 -9.97 13.01
N GLY A 76 11.42 -10.46 14.24
CA GLY A 76 11.16 -9.65 15.42
C GLY A 76 12.18 -8.54 15.66
N ASP A 77 13.39 -8.66 15.10
CA ASP A 77 14.46 -7.68 15.21
C ASP A 77 14.57 -6.72 14.03
N PHE A 78 13.71 -6.87 13.03
CA PHE A 78 13.67 -5.95 11.89
C PHE A 78 13.01 -4.64 12.32
N THR A 79 13.67 -3.52 12.09
CA THR A 79 13.21 -2.19 12.53
C THR A 79 13.20 -1.14 11.41
N ARG A 80 13.38 -1.55 10.15
CA ARG A 80 13.42 -0.61 9.01
C ARG A 80 12.10 -0.59 8.25
N GLN A 81 10.98 -0.69 8.97
CA GLN A 81 9.64 -0.69 8.37
C GLN A 81 9.38 0.56 7.53
N SER A 82 9.83 1.73 7.98
CA SER A 82 9.61 2.97 7.25
C SER A 82 10.37 3.00 5.92
N VAL A 83 11.53 2.36 5.82
CA VAL A 83 12.27 2.26 4.56
C VAL A 83 11.47 1.44 3.55
N VAL A 84 10.94 0.29 3.98
CA VAL A 84 10.10 -0.56 3.14
C VAL A 84 8.82 0.18 2.72
N ALA A 85 8.15 0.83 3.67
CA ALA A 85 6.90 1.53 3.43
C ALA A 85 7.06 2.69 2.43
N ASN A 86 8.26 3.27 2.32
CA ASN A 86 8.53 4.32 1.34
C ASN A 86 8.27 3.87 -0.10
N GLY A 87 8.40 2.59 -0.40
CA GLY A 87 8.05 2.06 -1.72
C GLY A 87 6.60 2.34 -2.08
N ALA A 88 5.68 2.16 -1.14
CA ALA A 88 4.26 2.46 -1.35
C ALA A 88 4.00 3.96 -1.37
N SER A 89 4.53 4.70 -0.39
CA SER A 89 4.31 6.15 -0.29
C SER A 89 4.84 6.90 -1.51
N ASN A 90 6.02 6.55 -1.97
CA ASN A 90 6.62 7.21 -3.14
C ASN A 90 5.79 6.97 -4.40
N LEU A 91 5.27 5.77 -4.58
CA LEU A 91 4.41 5.48 -5.73
C LEU A 91 3.14 6.36 -5.69
N VAL A 92 2.49 6.43 -4.54
CA VAL A 92 1.26 7.20 -4.38
C VAL A 92 1.51 8.69 -4.63
N VAL A 93 2.59 9.24 -4.09
CA VAL A 93 2.96 10.65 -4.29
C VAL A 93 3.30 10.91 -5.76
N ASN A 94 4.05 10.01 -6.40
CA ASN A 94 4.41 10.16 -7.81
C ASN A 94 3.18 10.11 -8.71
N ALA A 95 2.19 9.29 -8.37
CA ALA A 95 0.96 9.15 -9.15
C ALA A 95 0.00 10.33 -8.97
N LEU A 96 -0.13 10.85 -7.74
CA LEU A 96 -1.17 11.82 -7.38
C LEU A 96 -0.63 13.23 -7.09
N GLY A 97 0.68 13.41 -7.05
CA GLY A 97 1.28 14.70 -6.69
C GLY A 97 0.95 15.11 -5.26
N ASP A 98 0.61 16.37 -5.05
CA ASP A 98 0.28 16.85 -3.69
C ASP A 98 -0.91 16.14 -3.07
N LYS A 99 -1.85 15.66 -3.87
CA LYS A 99 -2.98 14.84 -3.40
C LYS A 99 -2.53 13.50 -2.83
N GLY A 100 -1.32 13.06 -3.15
CA GLY A 100 -0.73 11.82 -2.68
C GLY A 100 -0.09 11.91 -1.29
N ARG A 101 0.02 13.09 -0.71
CA ARG A 101 0.62 13.27 0.63
C ARG A 101 -0.37 12.82 1.69
N HIS A 102 0.10 12.01 2.62
CA HIS A 102 -0.77 11.27 3.55
C HIS A 102 -0.07 11.07 4.90
N VAL A 103 -0.86 10.74 5.91
CA VAL A 103 -0.33 10.17 7.16
C VAL A 103 -0.16 8.67 6.97
N ARG A 104 0.75 8.06 7.71
CA ARG A 104 1.12 6.65 7.50
C ARG A 104 1.45 5.96 8.81
N THR A 105 1.01 4.70 8.92
CA THR A 105 1.52 3.76 9.92
C THR A 105 2.21 2.62 9.18
N ALA A 106 3.42 2.26 9.61
CA ALA A 106 4.17 1.12 9.07
C ALA A 106 4.61 0.25 10.24
N VAL A 107 4.14 -0.99 10.26
CA VAL A 107 4.39 -1.93 11.37
C VAL A 107 4.81 -3.29 10.84
N GLY A 108 5.59 -4.00 11.66
CA GLY A 108 5.94 -5.38 11.41
C GLY A 108 4.87 -6.32 11.92
N VAL A 109 4.61 -7.39 11.17
CA VAL A 109 3.70 -8.48 11.55
C VAL A 109 4.42 -9.81 11.34
N SER A 110 3.94 -10.86 12.00
CA SER A 110 4.61 -12.16 11.90
C SER A 110 4.36 -12.85 10.56
N SER A 111 3.20 -12.65 9.95
CA SER A 111 2.86 -13.22 8.65
C SER A 111 1.73 -12.45 8.00
N LEU A 112 1.59 -12.63 6.69
CA LEU A 112 0.54 -12.00 5.89
C LEU A 112 -0.11 -13.07 4.98
N PRO A 113 -1.31 -12.79 4.44
CA PRO A 113 -1.97 -13.72 3.53
C PRO A 113 -1.06 -14.13 2.37
N ALA A 114 -1.13 -15.39 1.98
CA ALA A 114 -0.33 -15.99 0.92
C ALA A 114 1.19 -15.93 1.16
N GLY A 115 1.62 -15.60 2.38
CA GLY A 115 3.05 -15.50 2.72
C GLY A 115 3.76 -14.30 2.10
N VAL A 116 3.02 -13.30 1.64
CA VAL A 116 3.63 -12.10 1.03
C VAL A 116 4.36 -11.25 2.07
N ALA A 117 5.28 -10.43 1.58
CA ALA A 117 6.12 -9.60 2.45
C ALA A 117 5.41 -8.33 2.93
N VAL A 118 4.46 -7.80 2.15
CA VAL A 118 3.84 -6.50 2.43
C VAL A 118 2.36 -6.55 2.07
N GLU A 119 1.55 -5.86 2.88
CA GLU A 119 0.14 -5.59 2.59
C GLU A 119 -0.13 -4.13 2.91
N VAL A 120 -0.90 -3.45 2.05
CA VAL A 120 -1.22 -2.03 2.24
C VAL A 120 -2.72 -1.80 2.19
N ASP A 121 -3.20 -0.85 2.99
CA ASP A 121 -4.57 -0.35 2.93
C ASP A 121 -4.55 1.18 2.88
N ALA A 122 -5.67 1.79 2.54
CA ALA A 122 -5.72 3.24 2.39
C ALA A 122 -7.12 3.81 2.60
N ILE A 123 -7.14 5.10 2.94
CA ILE A 123 -8.36 5.90 2.99
C ILE A 123 -8.12 7.14 2.11
N PHE A 124 -9.02 7.35 1.15
CA PHE A 124 -9.01 8.51 0.27
C PHE A 124 -10.23 9.39 0.55
N GLU A 125 -10.07 10.67 0.32
CA GLU A 125 -11.21 11.60 0.29
C GLU A 125 -11.59 11.88 -1.16
N LEU A 126 -12.89 11.77 -1.45
CA LEU A 126 -13.46 12.02 -2.78
C LEU A 126 -14.31 13.29 -2.76
N LEU A 127 -14.48 13.89 -3.93
CA LEU A 127 -15.45 14.98 -4.10
C LEU A 127 -16.85 14.47 -3.80
N SER A 128 -17.65 15.33 -3.19
CA SER A 128 -19.05 15.03 -2.88
C SER A 128 -19.94 14.96 -4.13
#